data_cfaf88c3a8553a33c85371c6fa360986
#
_entry.id   cfaf88c3a8553a33c85371c6fa360986
#
_cell.length_a   1.000
_cell.length_b   1.000
_cell.length_c   1.000
_cell.angle_alpha   90.00
_cell.angle_beta   90.00
_cell.angle_gamma   90.00
#
_symmetry.space_group_name_H-M   'P 1'
#
loop_
_entity.id
_entity.type
_entity.pdbx_description
1 polymer ?
#
loop_
_entity_poly.entity_id
_entity_poly.type
_entity_poly.pdbx_seq_one_letter_code
_entity_poly.pdbx_strand_id
1 'polypeptide(L)'
;MNVYRFTLISAVLSGAAALAACSSTSDPELRASKPVIHVSSARAASDISSCLQRMIPSAQTRRDQGTTELLVGSNAWLVTLTPSAYGSIVKVQQSSSDDGGVPEPELRFDIARCTT
;
A
#
# COMPACT_ATOMS: atom_id res chain seq x y z
N MET A 1 -59.65 -37.05 13.49
CA MET A 1 -58.38 -37.43 12.92
C MET A 1 -57.73 -36.23 12.31
N ASN A 2 -57.03 -35.53 13.13
CA ASN A 2 -56.37 -34.28 12.67
C ASN A 2 -54.87 -34.51 12.71
N VAL A 3 -54.31 -34.61 11.55
CA VAL A 3 -52.89 -34.64 11.37
C VAL A 3 -52.38 -33.23 11.30
N TYR A 4 -51.85 -32.71 12.39
CA TYR A 4 -51.23 -31.41 12.39
C TYR A 4 -49.85 -31.55 11.81
N ARG A 5 -49.70 -31.05 10.65
CA ARG A 5 -48.40 -30.88 10.02
C ARG A 5 -47.79 -29.62 10.55
N PHE A 6 -46.89 -29.80 11.47
CA PHE A 6 -45.97 -28.71 11.85
C PHE A 6 -44.89 -28.62 10.80
N THR A 7 -45.03 -27.69 9.93
CA THR A 7 -43.92 -27.26 9.07
C THR A 7 -42.99 -26.39 9.89
N LEU A 8 -41.92 -26.97 10.32
CA LEU A 8 -40.83 -26.21 10.88
C LEU A 8 -40.10 -25.50 9.75
N ILE A 9 -40.35 -24.23 9.63
CA ILE A 9 -39.58 -23.35 8.77
C ILE A 9 -38.31 -23.03 9.52
N SER A 10 -37.26 -23.76 9.21
CA SER A 10 -35.91 -23.40 9.65
C SER A 10 -35.45 -22.21 8.85
N ALA A 11 -35.56 -21.06 9.44
CA ALA A 11 -34.90 -19.86 8.92
C ALA A 11 -33.41 -20.01 9.11
N VAL A 12 -32.73 -20.41 8.07
CA VAL A 12 -31.28 -20.36 8.02
C VAL A 12 -30.89 -18.89 7.88
N LEU A 13 -30.55 -18.27 8.98
CA LEU A 13 -29.84 -17.00 8.95
C LEU A 13 -28.44 -17.30 8.44
N SER A 14 -28.26 -17.15 7.16
CA SER A 14 -26.95 -17.06 6.58
C SER A 14 -26.36 -15.72 7.00
N GLY A 15 -25.68 -15.73 8.13
CA GLY A 15 -24.83 -14.62 8.49
C GLY A 15 -23.74 -14.50 7.44
N ALA A 16 -23.90 -13.60 6.51
CA ALA A 16 -22.81 -13.16 5.70
C ALA A 16 -21.84 -12.46 6.64
N ALA A 17 -20.83 -13.20 7.11
CA ALA A 17 -19.69 -12.59 7.69
C ALA A 17 -19.05 -11.74 6.58
N ALA A 18 -19.38 -10.46 6.58
CA ALA A 18 -18.59 -9.51 5.84
C ALA A 18 -17.19 -9.58 6.43
N LEU A 19 -16.33 -10.36 5.78
CA LEU A 19 -14.91 -10.23 5.97
C LEU A 19 -14.58 -8.82 5.52
N ALA A 20 -14.68 -7.89 6.45
CA ALA A 20 -13.96 -6.67 6.31
C ALA A 20 -12.50 -7.10 6.24
N ALA A 21 -12.03 -7.33 5.04
CA ALA A 21 -10.63 -7.42 4.81
C ALA A 21 -10.08 -6.07 5.24
N CYS A 22 -9.60 -6.01 6.48
CA CYS A 22 -8.68 -4.97 6.87
C CYS A 22 -7.45 -5.21 6.05
N SER A 23 -7.57 -4.97 4.77
CA SER A 23 -6.41 -4.93 3.94
C SER A 23 -5.62 -3.73 4.42
N SER A 24 -4.51 -4.00 5.02
CA SER A 24 -3.44 -3.03 5.19
C SER A 24 -2.90 -2.57 3.84
N THR A 25 -3.61 -2.88 2.77
CA THR A 25 -3.27 -2.44 1.44
C THR A 25 -3.54 -0.96 1.33
N SER A 26 -2.65 -0.28 0.67
CA SER A 26 -2.86 1.08 0.20
C SER A 26 -4.22 1.19 -0.49
N ASP A 27 -4.85 2.31 -0.28
CA ASP A 27 -6.08 2.69 -0.93
C ASP A 27 -6.01 2.38 -2.45
N PRO A 28 -7.03 1.74 -3.03
CA PRO A 28 -7.10 1.52 -4.47
C PRO A 28 -6.94 2.80 -5.30
N GLU A 29 -7.43 3.92 -4.82
CA GLU A 29 -7.20 5.23 -5.44
C GLU A 29 -5.73 5.60 -5.52
N LEU A 30 -4.99 5.35 -4.45
CA LEU A 30 -3.57 5.62 -4.37
C LEU A 30 -2.80 4.82 -5.42
N ARG A 31 -3.13 3.54 -5.56
CA ARG A 31 -2.50 2.66 -6.57
C ARG A 31 -2.86 3.03 -8.00
N ALA A 32 -4.05 3.58 -8.20
CA ALA A 32 -4.54 4.00 -9.51
C ALA A 32 -4.08 5.40 -9.88
N SER A 33 -3.52 6.15 -8.94
CA SER A 33 -3.07 7.51 -9.19
C SER A 33 -1.86 7.54 -10.13
N LYS A 34 -1.75 8.64 -10.87
CA LYS A 34 -0.62 8.84 -11.76
C LYS A 34 0.67 9.02 -10.95
N PRO A 35 1.76 8.32 -11.28
CA PRO A 35 3.01 8.50 -10.56
C PRO A 35 3.52 9.94 -10.65
N VAL A 36 3.96 10.48 -9.51
CA VAL A 36 4.64 11.78 -9.44
C VAL A 36 6.15 11.62 -9.62
N ILE A 37 6.67 10.41 -9.34
CA ILE A 37 8.06 10.02 -9.57
C ILE A 37 8.07 8.62 -10.16
N HIS A 38 8.87 8.42 -11.20
CA HIS A 38 9.08 7.11 -11.79
C HIS A 38 10.50 7.08 -12.36
N VAL A 39 11.42 6.50 -11.61
CA VAL A 39 12.85 6.53 -11.94
C VAL A 39 13.49 5.15 -11.73
N SER A 40 14.61 4.93 -12.37
CA SER A 40 15.46 3.76 -12.13
C SER A 40 16.62 4.13 -11.23
N SER A 41 16.99 3.23 -10.33
CA SER A 41 18.15 3.36 -9.45
C SER A 41 19.04 2.15 -9.60
N ALA A 42 20.34 2.36 -9.48
CA ALA A 42 21.32 1.27 -9.44
C ALA A 42 21.35 0.57 -8.06
N ARG A 43 20.67 1.12 -7.07
CA ARG A 43 20.64 0.57 -5.71
C ARG A 43 19.60 -0.53 -5.59
N ALA A 44 19.89 -1.50 -4.73
CA ALA A 44 18.94 -2.56 -4.41
C ALA A 44 17.72 -2.03 -3.67
N ALA A 45 16.55 -2.62 -3.89
CA ALA A 45 15.32 -2.21 -3.23
C ALA A 45 15.42 -2.23 -1.70
N SER A 46 16.14 -3.20 -1.13
CA SER A 46 16.38 -3.28 0.32
C SER A 46 17.18 -2.09 0.85
N ASP A 47 18.17 -1.63 0.11
CA ASP A 47 18.99 -0.47 0.49
C ASP A 47 18.19 0.82 0.43
N ILE A 48 17.40 0.99 -0.62
CA ILE A 48 16.52 2.14 -0.76
C ILE A 48 15.47 2.16 0.36
N SER A 49 14.85 1.04 0.63
CA SER A 49 13.85 0.89 1.69
C SER A 49 14.43 1.25 3.06
N SER A 50 15.60 0.72 3.39
CA SER A 50 16.27 1.03 4.66
C SER A 50 16.65 2.50 4.76
N CYS A 51 17.11 3.09 3.68
CA CYS A 51 17.44 4.51 3.62
C CYS A 51 16.19 5.37 3.87
N LEU A 52 15.10 5.09 3.18
CA LEU A 52 13.85 5.83 3.33
C LEU A 52 13.26 5.71 4.73
N GLN A 53 13.34 4.53 5.34
CA GLN A 53 12.87 4.34 6.71
C GLN A 53 13.67 5.15 7.73
N ARG A 54 14.97 5.35 7.50
CA ARG A 54 15.78 6.21 8.36
C ARG A 54 15.42 7.69 8.18
N MET A 55 15.11 8.10 6.97
CA MET A 55 14.76 9.49 6.67
C MET A 55 13.31 9.82 7.03
N ILE A 56 12.42 8.84 6.91
CA ILE A 56 10.99 8.98 7.20
C ILE A 56 10.59 7.86 8.17
N PRO A 57 10.84 8.03 9.48
CA PRO A 57 10.62 6.96 10.47
C PRO A 57 9.18 6.48 10.55
N SER A 58 8.21 7.31 10.16
CA SER A 58 6.79 6.93 10.13
C SER A 58 6.42 6.07 8.93
N ALA A 59 7.31 5.89 7.96
CA ALA A 59 7.03 5.06 6.78
C ALA A 59 6.84 3.60 7.17
N GLN A 60 5.77 3.00 6.65
CA GLN A 60 5.46 1.59 6.87
C GLN A 60 5.86 0.78 5.65
N THR A 61 6.69 -0.23 5.87
CA THR A 61 7.19 -1.10 4.81
C THR A 61 6.37 -2.37 4.73
N ARG A 62 6.07 -2.78 3.51
CA ARG A 62 5.41 -4.04 3.22
C ARG A 62 6.01 -4.68 1.98
N ARG A 63 6.05 -6.01 1.96
CA ARG A 63 6.47 -6.78 0.79
C ARG A 63 5.25 -7.44 0.17
N ASP A 64 5.19 -7.38 -1.15
CA ASP A 64 4.13 -8.00 -1.93
C ASP A 64 4.73 -8.54 -3.23
N GLN A 65 4.75 -9.87 -3.37
CA GLN A 65 5.21 -10.57 -4.58
C GLN A 65 6.59 -10.09 -5.10
N GLY A 66 7.54 -9.93 -4.20
CA GLY A 66 8.89 -9.50 -4.55
C GLY A 66 9.07 -7.99 -4.68
N THR A 67 7.99 -7.23 -4.60
CA THR A 67 8.00 -5.77 -4.60
C THR A 67 7.99 -5.26 -3.17
N THR A 68 8.74 -4.22 -2.89
CA THR A 68 8.72 -3.54 -1.60
C THR A 68 7.90 -2.27 -1.71
N GLU A 69 6.96 -2.11 -0.79
CA GLU A 69 6.11 -0.93 -0.74
C GLU A 69 6.33 -0.18 0.58
N LEU A 70 6.41 1.14 0.50
CA LEU A 70 6.42 2.00 1.68
C LEU A 70 5.21 2.93 1.62
N LEU A 71 4.44 2.91 2.69
CA LEU A 71 3.33 3.85 2.89
C LEU A 71 3.82 4.99 3.76
N VAL A 72 3.67 6.21 3.29
CA VAL A 72 4.12 7.42 3.95
C VAL A 72 2.93 8.30 4.25
N GLY A 73 2.90 8.88 5.44
CA GLY A 73 1.84 9.80 5.83
C GLY A 73 0.48 9.13 5.93
N SER A 74 0.39 7.93 6.48
CA SER A 74 -0.88 7.18 6.64
C SER A 74 -1.67 7.04 5.33
N ASN A 75 -1.07 6.51 4.30
CA ASN A 75 -1.64 6.33 2.96
C ASN A 75 -1.69 7.62 2.10
N ALA A 76 -0.92 8.63 2.44
CA ALA A 76 -0.80 9.81 1.58
C ALA A 76 0.10 9.55 0.38
N TRP A 77 1.17 8.78 0.58
CA TRP A 77 2.14 8.43 -0.45
C TRP A 77 2.37 6.93 -0.49
N LEU A 78 2.54 6.40 -1.68
CA LEU A 78 2.97 5.02 -1.90
C LEU A 78 4.27 5.03 -2.69
N VAL A 79 5.33 4.53 -2.10
CA VAL A 79 6.60 4.28 -2.77
C VAL A 79 6.67 2.80 -3.09
N THR A 80 6.79 2.47 -4.37
CA THR A 80 6.91 1.09 -4.84
C THR A 80 8.32 0.87 -5.38
N LEU A 81 9.01 -0.11 -4.82
CA LEU A 81 10.37 -0.49 -5.20
C LEU A 81 10.30 -1.86 -5.86
N THR A 82 10.53 -1.89 -7.17
CA THR A 82 10.51 -3.13 -7.95
C THR A 82 11.94 -3.50 -8.33
N PRO A 83 12.43 -4.69 -7.95
CA PRO A 83 13.74 -5.13 -8.38
C PRO A 83 13.85 -5.17 -9.91
N SER A 84 14.98 -4.72 -10.41
CA SER A 84 15.31 -4.75 -11.84
C SER A 84 16.66 -5.42 -12.06
N ALA A 85 17.04 -5.63 -13.32
CA ALA A 85 18.30 -6.30 -13.65
C ALA A 85 19.54 -5.59 -13.08
N TYR A 86 19.48 -4.27 -12.92
CA TYR A 86 20.61 -3.46 -12.50
C TYR A 86 20.38 -2.63 -11.25
N GLY A 87 19.33 -2.95 -10.51
CA GLY A 87 18.99 -2.22 -9.29
C GLY A 87 17.51 -2.27 -9.01
N SER A 88 16.84 -1.13 -9.07
CA SER A 88 15.42 -1.00 -8.74
C SER A 88 14.73 0.04 -9.59
N ILE A 89 13.44 -0.16 -9.81
CA ILE A 89 12.54 0.87 -10.33
C ILE A 89 11.79 1.47 -9.15
N VAL A 90 11.80 2.78 -9.06
CA VAL A 90 11.18 3.54 -7.98
C VAL A 90 9.99 4.30 -8.53
N LYS A 91 8.82 3.98 -8.01
CA LYS A 91 7.58 4.66 -8.38
C LYS A 91 6.96 5.28 -7.13
N VAL A 92 6.56 6.54 -7.22
CA VAL A 92 5.90 7.26 -6.13
C VAL A 92 4.56 7.77 -6.59
N GLN A 93 3.53 7.44 -5.85
CA GLN A 93 2.16 7.85 -6.11
C GLN A 93 1.62 8.61 -4.90
N GLN A 94 0.78 9.60 -5.15
CA GLN A 94 0.13 10.40 -4.11
C GLN A 94 -1.38 10.19 -4.12
N SER A 95 -1.96 10.09 -2.92
CA SER A 95 -3.40 10.03 -2.73
C SER A 95 -3.98 11.44 -2.84
N SER A 96 -4.69 11.72 -3.91
CA SER A 96 -5.31 13.04 -4.18
C SER A 96 -4.38 14.22 -3.83
N SER A 97 -4.78 15.10 -2.92
CA SER A 97 -3.97 16.26 -2.52
C SER A 97 -3.40 16.15 -1.11
N ASP A 98 -3.61 15.01 -0.44
CA ASP A 98 -3.11 14.81 0.91
C ASP A 98 -1.64 14.44 0.90
N ASP A 99 -0.83 15.12 1.70
CA ASP A 99 0.60 14.85 1.85
C ASP A 99 0.92 14.10 3.16
N GLY A 100 -0.07 13.90 4.02
CA GLY A 100 0.10 13.19 5.28
C GLY A 100 1.14 13.80 6.21
N GLY A 101 1.41 15.09 6.08
CA GLY A 101 2.45 15.79 6.84
C GLY A 101 3.85 15.66 6.24
N VAL A 102 3.99 15.04 5.07
CA VAL A 102 5.26 14.95 4.34
C VAL A 102 5.09 15.69 3.00
N PRO A 103 5.51 16.95 2.92
CA PRO A 103 5.38 17.73 1.70
C PRO A 103 6.14 17.10 0.52
N GLU A 104 5.61 17.27 -0.67
CA GLU A 104 6.21 16.71 -1.89
C GLU A 104 7.69 17.08 -2.06
N PRO A 105 8.13 18.32 -1.85
CA PRO A 105 9.54 18.66 -1.99
C PRO A 105 10.45 17.89 -1.03
N GLU A 106 10.00 17.67 0.21
CA GLU A 106 10.72 16.87 1.18
C GLU A 106 10.80 15.41 0.76
N LEU A 107 9.69 14.84 0.32
CA LEU A 107 9.67 13.46 -0.15
C LEU A 107 10.58 13.28 -1.38
N ARG A 108 10.55 14.20 -2.32
CA ARG A 108 11.42 14.19 -3.50
C ARG A 108 12.90 14.21 -3.12
N PHE A 109 13.24 15.03 -2.14
CA PHE A 109 14.59 15.10 -1.63
C PHE A 109 15.03 13.76 -1.01
N ASP A 110 14.20 13.16 -0.18
CA ASP A 110 14.49 11.88 0.45
C ASP A 110 14.62 10.75 -0.60
N ILE A 111 13.73 10.71 -1.57
CA ILE A 111 13.83 9.77 -2.68
C ILE A 111 15.13 9.96 -3.46
N ALA A 112 15.48 11.18 -3.79
CA ALA A 112 16.72 11.46 -4.51
C ALA A 112 17.96 11.01 -3.73
N ARG A 113 17.99 11.26 -2.44
CA ARG A 113 19.10 10.84 -1.58
C ARG A 113 19.23 9.33 -1.47
N CYS A 114 18.13 8.64 -1.43
CA CYS A 114 18.13 7.19 -1.23
C CYS A 114 18.32 6.40 -2.52
N THR A 115 18.15 7.02 -3.67
CA THR A 115 18.19 6.33 -4.98
C THR A 115 19.46 6.58 -5.78
N THR A 116 20.34 7.44 -5.30
CA THR A 116 21.63 7.77 -5.96
C THR A 116 22.83 7.05 -5.35
#